data_88ef694d5872353b825d528bdcdca9e2
#
_entry.id   88ef694d5872353b825d528bdcdca9e2
#
_cell.length_a   1.000
_cell.length_b   1.000
_cell.length_c   1.000
_cell.angle_alpha   90.00
_cell.angle_beta   90.00
_cell.angle_gamma   90.00
#
_symmetry.space_group_name_H-M   'P 1'
#
loop_
_entity.id
_entity.type
_entity.pdbx_description
1 polymer ?
#
loop_
_entity_poly.entity_id
_entity_poly.type
_entity_poly.pdbx_seq_one_letter_code
_entity_poly.pdbx_strand_id
1 'polypeptide(L)'
;MYALFDNCNSLHTNAYDEAITTPTEESVRRAVAIQMIINKELGLNFNENPWQGSFIVDKLTDIVEEAVYKEFEAISERGGVLGAMDTMYQRGKIQEESLYYESKKHDGSFPLIGVNTFLPKRGQEDEVHKLELIRSTDSEKDDQIRHVRQFQQTHAAESSKAVEALQKVARSRGNVFAELMNTVKSNSLGQISAALYEVGGEYRRNM
;
A
#
# COMPACT_ATOMS: atom_id res chain seq x y z
N MET A 1 19.65 -4.81 -2.95
CA MET A 1 20.54 -4.74 -4.14
C MET A 1 19.78 -4.36 -5.41
N TYR A 2 18.66 -4.99 -5.75
CA TYR A 2 17.87 -4.61 -6.94
C TYR A 2 17.57 -3.12 -7.02
N ALA A 3 17.06 -2.53 -5.95
CA ALA A 3 16.73 -1.11 -5.90
C ALA A 3 17.91 -0.20 -6.25
N LEU A 4 19.12 -0.55 -5.83
CA LEU A 4 20.34 0.22 -6.13
C LEU A 4 20.75 0.06 -7.59
N PHE A 5 20.68 -1.16 -8.12
CA PHE A 5 21.04 -1.42 -9.51
C PHE A 5 20.03 -0.82 -10.49
N ASP A 6 18.75 -0.79 -10.12
CA ASP A 6 17.68 -0.16 -10.93
C ASP A 6 17.63 1.37 -10.76
N ASN A 7 18.63 1.95 -10.10
CA ASN A 7 18.75 3.41 -9.94
C ASN A 7 17.51 4.04 -9.29
N CYS A 8 17.01 3.46 -8.19
CA CYS A 8 15.88 4.04 -7.49
C CYS A 8 16.22 5.38 -6.83
N ASN A 9 15.28 6.31 -6.81
CA ASN A 9 15.44 7.60 -6.14
C ASN A 9 15.31 7.49 -4.63
N SER A 10 14.58 6.49 -4.15
CA SER A 10 14.41 6.20 -2.73
C SER A 10 14.18 4.72 -2.51
N LEU A 11 14.54 4.24 -1.32
CA LEU A 11 14.34 2.85 -0.91
C LEU A 11 13.61 2.83 0.43
N HIS A 12 12.49 2.10 0.47
CA HIS A 12 11.78 1.76 1.68
C HIS A 12 12.04 0.30 2.06
N THR A 13 12.22 0.04 3.35
CA THR A 13 12.37 -1.31 3.90
C THR A 13 11.36 -1.51 5.02
N ASN A 14 10.44 -2.46 4.83
CA ASN A 14 9.42 -2.79 5.81
C ASN A 14 9.96 -3.71 6.91
N ALA A 15 9.37 -3.59 8.09
CA ALA A 15 9.53 -4.59 9.13
C ALA A 15 8.92 -5.93 8.66
N TYR A 16 9.58 -7.05 8.95
CA TYR A 16 9.16 -8.37 8.45
C TYR A 16 7.79 -8.84 8.98
N ASP A 17 7.33 -8.27 10.07
CA ASP A 17 6.06 -8.58 10.73
C ASP A 17 4.93 -7.58 10.45
N GLU A 18 5.18 -6.56 9.62
CA GLU A 18 4.22 -5.48 9.33
C GLU A 18 2.88 -6.00 8.79
N ALA A 19 2.90 -7.02 7.95
CA ALA A 19 1.67 -7.57 7.36
C ALA A 19 0.79 -8.32 8.38
N ILE A 20 1.31 -8.65 9.55
CA ILE A 20 0.66 -9.50 10.55
C ILE A 20 0.24 -8.70 11.78
N THR A 21 1.08 -7.78 12.23
CA THR A 21 0.92 -7.02 13.47
C THR A 21 1.53 -5.63 13.36
N THR A 22 1.31 -4.80 14.37
CA THR A 22 2.14 -3.59 14.57
C THR A 22 3.59 -4.04 14.77
N PRO A 23 4.54 -3.48 14.00
CA PRO A 23 5.93 -3.89 14.06
C PRO A 23 6.53 -3.83 15.46
N THR A 24 7.34 -4.82 15.79
CA THR A 24 8.12 -4.86 17.04
C THR A 24 9.35 -3.96 16.92
N GLU A 25 9.97 -3.63 18.07
CA GLU A 25 11.23 -2.88 18.08
C GLU A 25 12.33 -3.62 17.32
N GLU A 26 12.41 -4.94 17.46
CA GLU A 26 13.40 -5.76 16.78
C GLU A 26 13.21 -5.73 15.25
N SER A 27 11.99 -5.90 14.77
CA SER A 27 11.71 -5.92 13.33
C SER A 27 11.97 -4.56 12.66
N VAL A 28 11.61 -3.46 13.33
CA VAL A 28 11.90 -2.09 12.88
C VAL A 28 13.41 -1.85 12.87
N ARG A 29 14.12 -2.27 13.90
CA ARG A 29 15.58 -2.16 13.98
C ARG A 29 16.25 -2.86 12.80
N ARG A 30 15.80 -4.06 12.42
CA ARG A 30 16.32 -4.80 11.26
C ARG A 30 16.02 -4.07 9.95
N ALA A 31 14.82 -3.55 9.78
CA ALA A 31 14.45 -2.78 8.60
C ALA A 31 15.33 -1.53 8.41
N VAL A 32 15.59 -0.79 9.48
CA VAL A 32 16.52 0.35 9.47
C VAL A 32 17.96 -0.09 9.22
N ALA A 33 18.39 -1.20 9.83
CA ALA A 33 19.74 -1.74 9.66
C ALA A 33 20.04 -2.11 8.20
N ILE A 34 19.08 -2.64 7.44
CA ILE A 34 19.25 -2.92 6.01
C ILE A 34 19.70 -1.67 5.25
N GLN A 35 19.03 -0.55 5.46
CA GLN A 35 19.40 0.71 4.81
C GLN A 35 20.74 1.25 5.26
N MET A 36 21.06 1.10 6.54
CA MET A 36 22.37 1.50 7.09
C MET A 36 23.51 0.67 6.52
N ILE A 37 23.33 -0.64 6.38
CA ILE A 37 24.32 -1.55 5.78
C ILE A 37 24.53 -1.18 4.31
N ILE A 38 23.47 -0.92 3.55
CA ILE A 38 23.57 -0.47 2.17
C ILE A 38 24.38 0.82 2.06
N ASN A 39 24.10 1.79 2.94
CA ASN A 39 24.76 3.10 2.89
C ASN A 39 26.20 3.08 3.42
N LYS A 40 26.46 2.31 4.49
CA LYS A 40 27.73 2.41 5.23
C LYS A 40 28.73 1.34 4.83
N GLU A 41 28.26 0.13 4.51
CA GLU A 41 29.11 -1.02 4.27
C GLU A 41 29.20 -1.38 2.78
N LEU A 42 28.08 -1.41 2.07
CA LEU A 42 28.03 -1.83 0.66
C LEU A 42 28.66 -0.81 -0.29
N GLY A 43 28.48 0.49 -0.02
CA GLY A 43 29.11 1.57 -0.78
C GLY A 43 28.61 1.80 -2.21
N LEU A 44 27.60 1.07 -2.67
CA LEU A 44 27.07 1.20 -4.05
C LEU A 44 26.29 2.50 -4.30
N ASN A 45 25.94 3.22 -3.26
CA ASN A 45 25.26 4.52 -3.35
C ASN A 45 26.19 5.68 -3.75
N PHE A 46 27.50 5.44 -3.96
CA PHE A 46 28.42 6.41 -4.53
C PHE A 46 28.19 6.64 -6.02
N ASN A 47 27.58 5.69 -6.71
CA ASN A 47 27.28 5.78 -8.12
C ASN A 47 25.75 5.90 -8.32
N GLU A 48 25.33 7.04 -8.87
CA GLU A 48 23.90 7.33 -9.04
C GLU A 48 23.21 6.44 -10.06
N ASN A 49 23.93 5.91 -11.04
CA ASN A 49 23.39 4.99 -12.05
C ASN A 49 24.43 3.95 -12.46
N PRO A 50 24.52 2.81 -11.76
CA PRO A 50 25.53 1.79 -12.06
C PRO A 50 25.36 1.11 -13.42
N TRP A 51 24.16 1.17 -14.02
CA TRP A 51 23.86 0.57 -15.34
C TRP A 51 23.98 1.53 -16.52
N GLN A 52 24.26 2.79 -16.27
CA GLN A 52 24.36 3.80 -17.33
C GLN A 52 25.37 3.39 -18.41
N GLY A 53 24.95 3.45 -19.67
CA GLY A 53 25.77 3.07 -20.83
C GLY A 53 25.80 1.58 -21.13
N SER A 54 25.01 0.77 -20.41
CA SER A 54 24.86 -0.66 -20.73
C SER A 54 23.89 -0.84 -21.91
N PHE A 55 24.43 -1.21 -23.08
CA PHE A 55 23.62 -1.44 -24.29
C PHE A 55 22.56 -2.55 -24.11
N ILE A 56 22.80 -3.52 -23.23
CA ILE A 56 21.83 -4.59 -22.90
C ILE A 56 20.66 -4.02 -22.12
N VAL A 57 20.93 -3.18 -21.11
CA VAL A 57 19.88 -2.57 -20.30
C VAL A 57 19.04 -1.60 -21.14
N ASP A 58 19.68 -0.81 -22.00
CA ASP A 58 18.97 0.07 -22.94
C ASP A 58 18.04 -0.73 -23.85
N LYS A 59 18.55 -1.84 -24.44
CA LYS A 59 17.72 -2.68 -25.31
C LYS A 59 16.56 -3.37 -24.57
N LEU A 60 16.76 -3.82 -23.34
CA LEU A 60 15.70 -4.38 -22.51
C LEU A 60 14.66 -3.31 -22.15
N THR A 61 15.09 -2.10 -21.89
CA THR A 61 14.18 -0.96 -21.62
C THR A 61 13.28 -0.69 -22.82
N ASP A 62 13.85 -0.62 -24.04
CA ASP A 62 13.08 -0.45 -25.27
C ASP A 62 12.01 -1.55 -25.45
N ILE A 63 12.38 -2.81 -25.20
CA ILE A 63 11.46 -3.94 -25.35
C ILE A 63 10.31 -3.87 -24.32
N VAL A 64 10.62 -3.50 -23.09
CA VAL A 64 9.60 -3.33 -22.04
C VAL A 64 8.71 -2.14 -22.36
N GLU A 65 9.26 -1.02 -22.81
CA GLU A 65 8.51 0.16 -23.23
C GLU A 65 7.52 -0.20 -24.35
N GLU A 66 7.97 -0.88 -25.40
CA GLU A 66 7.10 -1.34 -26.48
C GLU A 66 5.94 -2.23 -25.99
N ALA A 67 6.22 -3.14 -25.06
CA ALA A 67 5.20 -4.02 -24.47
C ALA A 67 4.18 -3.23 -23.64
N VAL A 68 4.65 -2.25 -22.86
CA VAL A 68 3.77 -1.37 -22.05
C VAL A 68 2.88 -0.51 -22.93
N TYR A 69 3.40 0.05 -24.03
CA TYR A 69 2.58 0.82 -24.97
C TYR A 69 1.47 0.00 -25.60
N LYS A 70 1.71 -1.26 -25.95
CA LYS A 70 0.64 -2.18 -26.44
C LYS A 70 -0.49 -2.36 -25.42
N GLU A 71 -0.16 -2.44 -24.13
CA GLU A 71 -1.19 -2.50 -23.08
C GLU A 71 -1.94 -1.16 -22.91
N PHE A 72 -1.26 -0.03 -23.05
CA PHE A 72 -1.92 1.28 -23.03
C PHE A 72 -2.89 1.45 -24.21
N GLU A 73 -2.51 1.02 -25.40
CA GLU A 73 -3.36 1.01 -26.57
C GLU A 73 -4.59 0.11 -26.35
N ALA A 74 -4.38 -1.09 -25.83
CA ALA A 74 -5.45 -2.04 -25.52
C ALA A 74 -6.46 -1.48 -24.49
N ILE A 75 -5.99 -0.74 -23.49
CA ILE A 75 -6.86 -0.04 -22.53
C ILE A 75 -7.59 1.12 -23.20
N SER A 76 -6.91 1.90 -24.03
CA SER A 76 -7.48 3.05 -24.74
C SER A 76 -8.59 2.65 -25.70
N GLU A 77 -8.41 1.56 -26.47
CA GLU A 77 -9.41 0.99 -27.37
C GLU A 77 -10.69 0.54 -26.66
N ARG A 78 -10.60 0.22 -25.36
CA ARG A 78 -11.75 -0.16 -24.52
C ARG A 78 -12.46 1.03 -23.86
N GLY A 79 -12.15 2.25 -24.27
CA GLY A 79 -12.72 3.46 -23.69
C GLY A 79 -11.92 3.99 -22.49
N GLY A 80 -10.60 3.71 -22.45
CA GLY A 80 -9.73 4.13 -21.37
C GLY A 80 -9.87 3.26 -20.13
N VAL A 81 -9.32 3.73 -19.02
CA VAL A 81 -9.28 2.97 -17.75
C VAL A 81 -10.68 2.55 -17.30
N LEU A 82 -11.65 3.45 -17.33
CA LEU A 82 -13.03 3.16 -16.88
C LEU A 82 -13.72 2.14 -17.79
N GLY A 83 -13.66 2.31 -19.12
CA GLY A 83 -14.25 1.37 -20.06
C GLY A 83 -13.60 -0.02 -20.01
N ALA A 84 -12.28 -0.09 -19.78
CA ALA A 84 -11.59 -1.35 -19.56
C ALA A 84 -11.98 -2.00 -18.22
N MET A 85 -12.26 -1.22 -17.18
CA MET A 85 -12.79 -1.73 -15.90
C MET A 85 -14.19 -2.30 -16.04
N ASP A 86 -15.07 -1.64 -16.79
CA ASP A 86 -16.44 -2.10 -17.04
C ASP A 86 -16.47 -3.47 -17.72
N THR A 87 -15.50 -3.74 -18.59
CA THR A 87 -15.32 -5.04 -19.26
C THR A 87 -14.43 -6.02 -18.48
N MET A 88 -14.01 -5.68 -17.27
CA MET A 88 -13.14 -6.48 -16.41
C MET A 88 -11.78 -6.82 -17.03
N TYR A 89 -11.29 -6.04 -17.97
CA TYR A 89 -10.04 -6.31 -18.70
C TYR A 89 -8.84 -6.42 -17.77
N GLN A 90 -8.57 -5.40 -16.95
CA GLN A 90 -7.44 -5.40 -16.01
C GLN A 90 -7.55 -6.54 -15.01
N ARG A 91 -8.76 -6.78 -14.49
CA ARG A 91 -9.01 -7.89 -13.54
C ARG A 91 -8.75 -9.24 -14.18
N GLY A 92 -9.18 -9.46 -15.42
CA GLY A 92 -8.93 -10.70 -16.16
C GLY A 92 -7.43 -10.95 -16.33
N LYS A 93 -6.69 -9.95 -16.79
CA LYS A 93 -5.22 -10.02 -16.94
C LYS A 93 -4.51 -10.36 -15.64
N ILE A 94 -4.86 -9.70 -14.54
CA ILE A 94 -4.27 -9.96 -13.21
C ILE A 94 -4.59 -11.38 -12.75
N GLN A 95 -5.81 -11.87 -12.97
CA GLN A 95 -6.21 -13.21 -12.57
C GLN A 95 -5.49 -14.29 -13.39
N GLU A 96 -5.35 -14.11 -14.69
CA GLU A 96 -4.62 -15.01 -15.58
C GLU A 96 -3.15 -15.15 -15.15
N GLU A 97 -2.46 -14.03 -14.93
CA GLU A 97 -1.08 -14.02 -14.45
C GLU A 97 -0.94 -14.64 -13.05
N SER A 98 -1.86 -14.32 -12.15
CA SER A 98 -1.86 -14.90 -10.79
C SER A 98 -1.99 -16.42 -10.85
N LEU A 99 -2.89 -16.95 -11.68
CA LEU A 99 -3.06 -18.38 -11.86
C LEU A 99 -1.81 -19.04 -12.46
N TYR A 100 -1.19 -18.39 -13.43
CA TYR A 100 0.04 -18.87 -14.06
C TYR A 100 1.18 -19.03 -13.04
N TYR A 101 1.43 -18.00 -12.22
CA TYR A 101 2.47 -18.07 -11.20
C TYR A 101 2.12 -19.02 -10.06
N GLU A 102 0.85 -19.08 -9.64
CA GLU A 102 0.43 -20.06 -8.62
C GLU A 102 0.64 -21.49 -9.09
N SER A 103 0.29 -21.80 -10.33
CA SER A 103 0.52 -23.14 -10.91
C SER A 103 2.00 -23.51 -10.88
N LYS A 104 2.87 -22.58 -11.26
CA LYS A 104 4.33 -22.78 -11.25
C LYS A 104 4.92 -22.92 -9.84
N LYS A 105 4.36 -22.23 -8.86
CA LYS A 105 4.77 -22.40 -7.46
C LYS A 105 4.37 -23.79 -6.94
N HIS A 106 3.19 -24.27 -7.33
CA HIS A 106 2.70 -25.58 -6.91
C HIS A 106 3.45 -26.75 -7.54
N ASP A 107 3.78 -26.65 -8.83
CA ASP A 107 4.52 -27.71 -9.53
C ASP A 107 6.05 -27.65 -9.31
N GLY A 108 6.54 -26.60 -8.65
CA GLY A 108 7.95 -26.38 -8.33
C GLY A 108 8.79 -25.85 -9.49
N SER A 109 8.21 -25.57 -10.67
CA SER A 109 8.94 -24.99 -11.80
C SER A 109 9.36 -23.54 -11.58
N PHE A 110 8.78 -22.87 -10.57
CA PHE A 110 9.19 -21.58 -10.06
C PHE A 110 9.67 -21.72 -8.61
N PRO A 111 10.97 -22.01 -8.37
CA PRO A 111 11.49 -22.27 -7.06
C PRO A 111 11.53 -21.01 -6.19
N LEU A 112 10.92 -21.09 -5.02
CA LEU A 112 10.95 -20.06 -3.98
C LEU A 112 11.54 -20.66 -2.71
N ILE A 113 12.70 -20.19 -2.32
CA ILE A 113 13.43 -20.69 -1.14
C ILE A 113 12.60 -20.44 0.13
N GLY A 114 12.39 -21.49 0.91
CA GLY A 114 11.60 -21.43 2.14
C GLY A 114 10.08 -21.46 1.93
N VAL A 115 9.61 -21.47 0.68
CA VAL A 115 8.17 -21.54 0.34
C VAL A 115 7.81 -22.89 -0.30
N ASN A 116 8.49 -23.28 -1.36
CA ASN A 116 8.32 -24.56 -2.04
C ASN A 116 9.63 -25.33 -2.26
N THR A 117 10.77 -24.69 -1.94
CA THR A 117 12.13 -25.22 -2.12
C THR A 117 12.94 -24.98 -0.84
N PHE A 118 13.81 -25.91 -0.47
CA PHE A 118 14.57 -25.88 0.78
C PHE A 118 13.69 -25.73 2.04
N LEU A 119 12.66 -26.53 2.11
CA LEU A 119 11.78 -26.58 3.26
C LEU A 119 12.45 -27.26 4.45
N PRO A 120 12.09 -26.93 5.70
CA PRO A 120 12.54 -27.65 6.88
C PRO A 120 12.12 -29.10 6.82
N LYS A 121 12.87 -30.00 7.45
CA LYS A 121 12.49 -31.41 7.55
C LYS A 121 11.19 -31.55 8.33
N ARG A 122 10.32 -32.48 7.90
CA ARG A 122 9.07 -32.80 8.63
C ARG A 122 9.38 -33.04 10.11
N GLY A 123 8.70 -32.34 10.99
CA GLY A 123 8.91 -32.38 12.46
C GLY A 123 9.76 -31.24 13.01
N GLN A 124 10.37 -30.38 12.17
CA GLN A 124 11.01 -29.13 12.58
C GLN A 124 10.13 -27.90 12.28
N GLU A 125 8.92 -28.13 11.81
CA GLU A 125 7.93 -27.09 11.46
C GLU A 125 7.38 -26.35 12.70
N ASP A 126 7.60 -26.92 13.91
CA ASP A 126 6.99 -26.44 15.15
C ASP A 126 7.74 -25.29 15.83
N GLU A 127 8.90 -24.91 15.33
CA GLU A 127 9.57 -23.67 15.76
C GLU A 127 9.14 -22.45 14.90
N VAL A 128 7.88 -22.41 14.50
CA VAL A 128 7.30 -21.14 14.06
C VAL A 128 7.35 -20.21 15.27
N HIS A 129 8.31 -19.29 15.26
CA HIS A 129 8.35 -18.21 16.24
C HIS A 129 6.95 -17.64 16.35
N LYS A 130 6.27 -17.85 17.47
CA LYS A 130 4.96 -17.25 17.72
C LYS A 130 5.18 -15.75 17.69
N LEU A 131 4.79 -15.14 16.59
CA LEU A 131 4.83 -13.69 16.45
C LEU A 131 3.94 -13.10 17.55
N GLU A 132 4.52 -12.26 18.37
CA GLU A 132 3.79 -11.50 19.36
C GLU A 132 2.84 -10.53 18.63
N LEU A 133 1.54 -10.75 18.80
CA LEU A 133 0.55 -9.87 18.18
C LEU A 133 0.31 -8.67 19.10
N ILE A 134 0.81 -7.52 18.69
CA ILE A 134 0.53 -6.26 19.38
C ILE A 134 -0.87 -5.80 19.01
N ARG A 135 -1.77 -5.81 20.00
CA ARG A 135 -3.17 -5.39 19.90
C ARG A 135 -3.49 -4.41 21.01
N SER A 136 -4.39 -3.48 20.72
CA SER A 136 -4.94 -2.59 21.75
C SER A 136 -5.70 -3.41 22.81
N THR A 137 -5.49 -3.06 24.05
CA THR A 137 -6.25 -3.62 25.18
C THR A 137 -7.70 -3.14 25.17
N ASP A 138 -8.59 -3.82 25.86
CA ASP A 138 -9.99 -3.40 25.92
C ASP A 138 -10.14 -2.04 26.63
N SER A 139 -9.32 -1.77 27.67
CA SER A 139 -9.31 -0.46 28.33
C SER A 139 -8.91 0.68 27.38
N GLU A 140 -7.93 0.48 26.51
CA GLU A 140 -7.52 1.48 25.50
C GLU A 140 -8.64 1.75 24.50
N LYS A 141 -9.38 0.70 24.08
CA LYS A 141 -10.53 0.84 23.17
C LYS A 141 -11.66 1.61 23.84
N ASP A 142 -12.01 1.27 25.09
CA ASP A 142 -13.05 1.95 25.86
C ASP A 142 -12.70 3.40 26.13
N ASP A 143 -11.44 3.71 26.43
CA ASP A 143 -10.94 5.05 26.61
C ASP A 143 -11.08 5.86 25.32
N GLN A 144 -10.69 5.29 24.18
CA GLN A 144 -10.82 5.95 22.89
C GLN A 144 -12.30 6.24 22.55
N ILE A 145 -13.19 5.28 22.77
CA ILE A 145 -14.63 5.48 22.56
C ILE A 145 -15.17 6.61 23.44
N ARG A 146 -14.78 6.62 24.73
CA ARG A 146 -15.16 7.67 25.66
C ARG A 146 -14.66 9.05 25.21
N HIS A 147 -13.41 9.17 24.81
CA HIS A 147 -12.81 10.40 24.30
C HIS A 147 -13.52 10.93 23.05
N VAL A 148 -13.82 10.04 22.08
CA VAL A 148 -14.56 10.44 20.87
C VAL A 148 -15.96 10.95 21.23
N ARG A 149 -16.69 10.27 22.10
CA ARG A 149 -18.02 10.71 22.54
C ARG A 149 -17.99 12.05 23.27
N GLN A 150 -17.01 12.23 24.15
CA GLN A 150 -16.82 13.49 24.85
C GLN A 150 -16.48 14.64 23.89
N PHE A 151 -15.59 14.39 22.94
CA PHE A 151 -15.24 15.36 21.91
C PHE A 151 -16.47 15.80 21.08
N GLN A 152 -17.27 14.82 20.62
CA GLN A 152 -18.49 15.10 19.89
C GLN A 152 -19.51 15.90 20.69
N GLN A 153 -19.66 15.61 21.99
CA GLN A 153 -20.54 16.38 22.88
C GLN A 153 -20.04 17.82 23.08
N THR A 154 -18.76 17.99 23.32
CA THR A 154 -18.15 19.31 23.54
C THR A 154 -18.33 20.22 22.32
N HIS A 155 -18.22 19.68 21.12
CA HIS A 155 -18.27 20.45 19.87
C HIS A 155 -19.63 20.36 19.14
N ALA A 156 -20.67 19.85 19.79
CA ALA A 156 -21.97 19.62 19.16
C ALA A 156 -22.57 20.87 18.49
N ALA A 157 -22.37 22.04 19.08
CA ALA A 157 -22.89 23.31 18.55
C ALA A 157 -22.22 23.79 17.25
N GLU A 158 -20.95 23.42 17.04
CA GLU A 158 -20.15 23.84 15.89
C GLU A 158 -20.12 22.79 14.80
N SER A 159 -20.27 21.52 15.15
CA SER A 159 -20.10 20.35 14.29
C SER A 159 -20.96 20.41 13.04
N SER A 160 -22.25 20.69 13.15
CA SER A 160 -23.16 20.72 11.99
C SER A 160 -22.77 21.77 10.97
N LYS A 161 -22.40 22.98 11.43
CA LYS A 161 -22.00 24.07 10.53
C LYS A 161 -20.69 23.73 9.78
N ALA A 162 -19.74 23.12 10.47
CA ALA A 162 -18.46 22.73 9.89
C ALA A 162 -18.65 21.61 8.84
N VAL A 163 -19.52 20.63 9.12
CA VAL A 163 -19.87 19.56 8.17
C VAL A 163 -20.57 20.13 6.93
N GLU A 164 -21.55 21.03 7.11
CA GLU A 164 -22.25 21.67 5.99
C GLU A 164 -21.29 22.49 5.10
N ALA A 165 -20.35 23.22 5.71
CA ALA A 165 -19.33 23.98 4.98
C ALA A 165 -18.45 23.05 4.15
N LEU A 166 -18.00 21.92 4.74
CA LEU A 166 -17.20 20.89 4.05
C LEU A 166 -17.95 20.30 2.86
N GLN A 167 -19.21 19.91 3.05
CA GLN A 167 -20.05 19.37 1.99
C GLN A 167 -20.27 20.38 0.86
N LYS A 168 -20.50 21.65 1.19
CA LYS A 168 -20.65 22.72 0.21
C LYS A 168 -19.39 22.90 -0.65
N VAL A 169 -18.21 22.92 0.00
CA VAL A 169 -16.92 23.01 -0.71
C VAL A 169 -16.71 21.81 -1.61
N ALA A 170 -17.03 20.60 -1.14
CA ALA A 170 -16.90 19.38 -1.93
C ALA A 170 -17.82 19.40 -3.16
N ARG A 171 -19.10 19.81 -3.01
CA ARG A 171 -20.04 19.93 -4.13
C ARG A 171 -19.63 20.98 -5.16
N SER A 172 -19.04 22.09 -4.71
CA SER A 172 -18.54 23.15 -5.59
C SER A 172 -17.18 22.86 -6.21
N ARG A 173 -16.58 21.69 -5.93
CA ARG A 173 -15.22 21.31 -6.34
C ARG A 173 -14.16 22.32 -5.90
N GLY A 174 -14.36 22.94 -4.73
CA GLY A 174 -13.41 23.82 -4.10
C GLY A 174 -12.26 23.08 -3.43
N ASN A 175 -11.43 23.82 -2.70
CA ASN A 175 -10.30 23.23 -1.96
C ASN A 175 -10.79 22.52 -0.68
N VAL A 176 -11.11 21.24 -0.80
CA VAL A 176 -11.57 20.39 0.31
C VAL A 176 -10.54 20.32 1.44
N PHE A 177 -9.24 20.30 1.11
CA PHE A 177 -8.19 20.22 2.13
C PHE A 177 -8.18 21.45 3.04
N ALA A 178 -8.31 22.64 2.46
CA ALA A 178 -8.37 23.88 3.24
C ALA A 178 -9.56 23.87 4.21
N GLU A 179 -10.73 23.38 3.78
CA GLU A 179 -11.91 23.29 4.64
C GLU A 179 -11.78 22.16 5.69
N LEU A 180 -11.13 21.04 5.36
CA LEU A 180 -10.83 20.00 6.34
C LEU A 180 -10.00 20.51 7.51
N MET A 181 -9.04 21.42 7.28
CA MET A 181 -8.25 22.06 8.34
C MET A 181 -9.08 22.84 9.36
N ASN A 182 -10.28 23.27 8.96
CA ASN A 182 -11.26 23.89 9.86
C ASN A 182 -12.17 22.83 10.48
N THR A 183 -12.69 21.90 9.67
CA THR A 183 -13.68 20.90 10.09
C THR A 183 -13.13 19.93 11.14
N VAL A 184 -11.86 19.54 11.05
CA VAL A 184 -11.23 18.61 12.01
C VAL A 184 -11.14 19.17 13.44
N LYS A 185 -11.28 20.47 13.62
CA LYS A 185 -11.25 21.09 14.95
C LYS A 185 -12.48 20.78 15.79
N SER A 186 -13.61 20.46 15.15
CA SER A 186 -14.90 20.23 15.82
C SER A 186 -15.58 18.92 15.42
N ASN A 187 -15.00 18.14 14.54
CA ASN A 187 -15.61 16.90 14.05
C ASN A 187 -14.64 15.73 14.11
N SER A 188 -15.14 14.58 14.52
CA SER A 188 -14.42 13.31 14.49
C SER A 188 -14.27 12.78 13.07
N LEU A 189 -13.31 11.87 12.85
CA LEU A 189 -13.09 11.22 11.56
C LEU A 189 -14.39 10.59 11.01
N GLY A 190 -15.15 9.91 11.85
CA GLY A 190 -16.42 9.29 11.42
C GLY A 190 -17.45 10.32 10.91
N GLN A 191 -17.59 11.46 11.59
CA GLN A 191 -18.49 12.54 11.13
C GLN A 191 -18.05 13.12 9.79
N ILE A 192 -16.76 13.37 9.61
CA ILE A 192 -16.19 13.89 8.36
C ILE A 192 -16.37 12.89 7.23
N SER A 193 -16.05 11.62 7.45
CA SER A 193 -16.20 10.56 6.44
C SER A 193 -17.65 10.39 6.02
N ALA A 194 -18.59 10.34 6.98
CA ALA A 194 -20.01 10.25 6.68
C ALA A 194 -20.49 11.45 5.84
N ALA A 195 -20.07 12.66 6.21
CA ALA A 195 -20.41 13.87 5.45
C ALA A 195 -19.91 13.85 4.00
N LEU A 196 -18.73 13.35 3.76
CA LEU A 196 -18.16 13.22 2.41
C LEU A 196 -18.80 12.08 1.63
N TYR A 197 -19.20 10.97 2.27
CA TYR A 197 -19.96 9.89 1.63
C TYR A 197 -21.34 10.34 1.15
N GLU A 198 -22.00 11.22 1.88
CA GLU A 198 -23.26 11.83 1.44
C GLU A 198 -23.11 12.67 0.15
N VAL A 199 -21.94 13.21 -0.11
CA VAL A 199 -21.66 14.01 -1.32
C VAL A 199 -21.18 13.16 -2.49
N GLY A 200 -20.23 12.26 -2.24
CA GLY A 200 -19.50 11.50 -3.26
C GLY A 200 -19.87 10.01 -3.35
N GLY A 201 -20.70 9.53 -2.45
CA GLY A 201 -20.98 8.10 -2.30
C GLY A 201 -19.88 7.36 -1.51
N GLU A 202 -20.25 6.24 -0.96
CA GLU A 202 -19.34 5.34 -0.21
C GLU A 202 -18.67 4.36 -1.15
N TYR A 203 -17.34 4.24 -1.05
CA TYR A 203 -16.63 3.21 -1.80
C TYR A 203 -17.07 1.82 -1.32
N ARG A 204 -17.55 1.01 -2.25
CA ARG A 204 -17.87 -0.40 -2.03
C ARG A 204 -16.98 -1.26 -2.89
N ARG A 205 -16.25 -2.16 -2.25
CA ARG A 205 -15.44 -3.13 -2.97
C ARG A 205 -16.36 -4.11 -3.71
N ASN A 206 -16.29 -4.14 -5.03
CA ASN A 206 -16.92 -5.20 -5.82
C ASN A 206 -16.10 -6.48 -5.62
N MET A 207 -16.65 -7.43 -4.89
CA MET A 207 -16.08 -8.77 -4.73
C MET A 207 -16.71 -9.72 -5.74
#